data_ce788fe66ae2a628002418b8839e0e1c
#
_entry.id   ce788fe66ae2a628002418b8839e0e1c
#
_cell.length_a   1.000
_cell.length_b   1.000
_cell.length_c   1.000
_cell.angle_alpha   90.00
_cell.angle_beta   90.00
_cell.angle_gamma   90.00
#
_symmetry.space_group_name_H-M   'P 1'
#
loop_
_entity.id
_entity.type
_entity.pdbx_description
1 polymer ?
#
loop_
_entity_poly.entity_id
_entity_poly.type
_entity_poly.pdbx_seq_one_letter_code
_entity_poly.pdbx_strand_id
1 'polypeptide(L)'
;MYMRDMEESAVLLGMVRYFGNDIKRISHAFKVYGFARAILSGERLPEEKALITALTAILHDIGIKEAVRKHHSSDSRFQEMEGPAVARSIMEGCGIHPHVMDRVCFITGHHHTYSKIDGPDFQILVEADFLVNIHEGYITPEAAPSVVKKYFRTSTGKDLAASLYGWANAGKSAL
;
A
#
# COMPACT_ATOMS: atom_id res chain seq x y z
N MET A 1 3.35 19.36 -8.91
CA MET A 1 2.06 19.01 -8.29
C MET A 1 1.09 18.50 -9.35
N TYR A 2 0.69 19.29 -10.33
CA TYR A 2 -0.35 18.93 -11.32
C TYR A 2 -0.03 17.67 -12.16
N MET A 3 1.21 17.51 -12.67
CA MET A 3 1.59 16.31 -13.47
C MET A 3 1.53 15.03 -12.65
N ARG A 4 2.03 15.01 -11.42
CA ARG A 4 1.98 13.85 -10.54
C ARG A 4 0.55 13.43 -10.20
N ASP A 5 -0.33 14.38 -9.94
CA ASP A 5 -1.74 14.10 -9.67
C ASP A 5 -2.42 13.43 -10.89
N MET A 6 -1.99 13.78 -12.12
CA MET A 6 -2.44 13.13 -13.34
C MET A 6 -1.92 11.69 -13.47
N GLU A 7 -0.65 11.43 -13.12
CA GLU A 7 -0.04 10.09 -13.14
C GLU A 7 -0.74 9.16 -12.15
N GLU A 8 -0.92 9.61 -10.90
CA GLU A 8 -1.64 8.84 -9.87
C GLU A 8 -3.08 8.54 -10.32
N SER A 9 -3.78 9.53 -10.85
CA SER A 9 -5.16 9.37 -11.34
C SER A 9 -5.26 8.41 -12.52
N ALA A 10 -4.31 8.45 -13.46
CA ALA A 10 -4.28 7.54 -14.61
C ALA A 10 -4.08 6.09 -14.16
N VAL A 11 -3.16 5.85 -13.21
CA VAL A 11 -2.88 4.51 -12.66
C VAL A 11 -4.06 4.01 -11.83
N LEU A 12 -4.72 4.87 -11.02
CA LEU A 12 -5.97 4.54 -10.32
C LEU A 12 -7.05 4.05 -11.28
N LEU A 13 -7.27 4.77 -12.38
CA LEU A 13 -8.25 4.37 -13.40
C LEU A 13 -7.83 3.04 -14.08
N GLY A 14 -6.54 2.84 -14.31
CA GLY A 14 -6.00 1.59 -14.84
C GLY A 14 -6.29 0.41 -13.91
N MET A 15 -6.04 0.55 -12.61
CA MET A 15 -6.35 -0.44 -11.57
C MET A 15 -7.85 -0.75 -11.51
N VAL A 16 -8.71 0.26 -11.51
CA VAL A 16 -10.17 0.07 -11.50
C VAL A 16 -10.64 -0.71 -12.73
N ARG A 17 -10.15 -0.36 -13.93
CA ARG A 17 -10.48 -1.09 -15.16
C ARG A 17 -9.99 -2.53 -15.14
N TYR A 18 -8.82 -2.78 -14.57
CA TYR A 18 -8.26 -4.11 -14.45
C TYR A 18 -9.09 -5.01 -13.52
N PHE A 19 -9.48 -4.52 -12.34
CA PHE A 19 -10.31 -5.28 -11.41
C PHE A 19 -11.78 -5.38 -11.86
N GLY A 20 -12.29 -4.38 -12.60
CA GLY A 20 -13.67 -4.36 -13.10
C GLY A 20 -14.71 -4.30 -11.99
N ASN A 21 -15.46 -5.37 -11.78
CA ASN A 21 -16.53 -5.43 -10.77
C ASN A 21 -16.06 -5.93 -9.38
N ASP A 22 -14.77 -6.10 -9.17
CA ASP A 22 -14.23 -6.50 -7.86
C ASP A 22 -14.13 -5.29 -6.92
N ILE A 23 -15.28 -4.85 -6.44
CA ILE A 23 -15.44 -3.66 -5.57
C ILE A 23 -14.61 -3.81 -4.29
N LYS A 24 -14.47 -5.03 -3.78
CA LYS A 24 -13.71 -5.29 -2.53
C LYS A 24 -12.25 -4.88 -2.71
N ARG A 25 -11.57 -5.37 -3.77
CA ARG A 25 -10.16 -5.06 -4.03
C ARG A 25 -9.94 -3.61 -4.43
N ILE A 26 -10.85 -3.05 -5.23
CA ILE A 26 -10.83 -1.63 -5.58
C ILE A 26 -10.92 -0.76 -4.31
N SER A 27 -11.87 -1.04 -3.42
CA SER A 27 -12.06 -0.27 -2.18
C SER A 27 -10.87 -0.42 -1.23
N HIS A 28 -10.26 -1.61 -1.14
CA HIS A 28 -9.03 -1.85 -0.39
C HIS A 28 -7.90 -0.95 -0.89
N ALA A 29 -7.61 -0.99 -2.20
CA ALA A 29 -6.56 -0.17 -2.82
C ALA A 29 -6.78 1.34 -2.60
N PHE A 30 -8.01 1.83 -2.72
CA PHE A 30 -8.32 3.24 -2.42
C PHE A 30 -8.05 3.61 -0.97
N LYS A 31 -8.38 2.74 -0.01
CA LYS A 31 -8.08 2.96 1.42
C LYS A 31 -6.57 2.99 1.67
N VAL A 32 -5.83 2.00 1.16
CA VAL A 32 -4.37 1.94 1.30
C VAL A 32 -3.72 3.18 0.68
N TYR A 33 -4.13 3.57 -0.52
CA TYR A 33 -3.67 4.80 -1.17
C TYR A 33 -3.96 6.04 -0.31
N GLY A 34 -5.16 6.18 0.25
CA GLY A 34 -5.53 7.30 1.11
C GLY A 34 -4.65 7.39 2.36
N PHE A 35 -4.41 6.26 3.05
CA PHE A 35 -3.51 6.23 4.22
C PHE A 35 -2.05 6.47 3.83
N ALA A 36 -1.58 5.93 2.72
CA ALA A 36 -0.22 6.21 2.24
C ALA A 36 -0.02 7.70 1.97
N ARG A 37 -0.99 8.36 1.32
CA ARG A 37 -0.97 9.82 1.10
C ARG A 37 -1.00 10.62 2.40
N ALA A 38 -1.76 10.18 3.39
CA ALA A 38 -1.78 10.81 4.71
C ALA A 38 -0.43 10.70 5.42
N ILE A 39 0.21 9.50 5.40
CA ILE A 39 1.54 9.31 5.97
C ILE A 39 2.57 10.17 5.22
N LEU A 40 2.56 10.14 3.89
CA LEU A 40 3.46 10.95 3.05
C LEU A 40 3.40 12.45 3.39
N SER A 41 2.23 12.97 3.74
CA SER A 41 2.09 14.40 4.07
C SER A 41 2.86 14.80 5.34
N GLY A 42 3.06 13.87 6.28
CA GLY A 42 3.82 14.09 7.51
C GLY A 42 5.32 13.76 7.39
N GLU A 43 5.70 12.84 6.50
CA GLU A 43 7.07 12.29 6.44
C GLU A 43 8.00 13.03 5.44
N ARG A 44 7.49 13.95 4.64
CA ARG A 44 8.27 14.83 3.72
C ARG A 44 9.27 14.10 2.83
N LEU A 45 8.86 13.06 2.11
CA LEU A 45 9.70 12.37 1.16
C LEU A 45 9.99 13.22 -0.10
N PRO A 46 11.11 12.97 -0.79
CA PRO A 46 11.33 13.50 -2.14
C PRO A 46 10.16 13.15 -3.08
N GLU A 47 9.87 14.02 -4.04
CA GLU A 47 8.71 13.89 -4.94
C GLU A 47 8.65 12.55 -5.66
N GLU A 48 9.78 12.04 -6.16
CA GLU A 48 9.86 10.74 -6.82
C GLU A 48 9.49 9.59 -5.88
N LYS A 49 10.03 9.60 -4.65
CA LYS A 49 9.66 8.58 -3.65
C LYS A 49 8.21 8.67 -3.22
N ALA A 50 7.66 9.87 -3.13
CA ALA A 50 6.25 10.06 -2.84
C ALA A 50 5.36 9.52 -3.97
N LEU A 51 5.74 9.73 -5.24
CA LEU A 51 5.06 9.15 -6.39
C LEU A 51 5.13 7.62 -6.36
N ILE A 52 6.33 7.05 -6.19
CA ILE A 52 6.53 5.59 -6.06
C ILE A 52 5.63 5.01 -4.98
N THR A 53 5.60 5.62 -3.79
CA THR A 53 4.77 5.16 -2.67
C THR A 53 3.29 5.18 -3.05
N ALA A 54 2.81 6.26 -3.65
CA ALA A 54 1.42 6.40 -4.06
C ALA A 54 1.03 5.36 -5.12
N LEU A 55 1.85 5.19 -6.17
CA LEU A 55 1.61 4.19 -7.22
C LEU A 55 1.66 2.76 -6.67
N THR A 56 2.59 2.49 -5.75
CA THR A 56 2.66 1.16 -5.12
C THR A 56 1.44 0.91 -4.24
N ALA A 57 0.96 1.90 -3.50
CA ALA A 57 -0.26 1.76 -2.69
C ALA A 57 -1.50 1.43 -3.54
N ILE A 58 -1.57 1.97 -4.77
CA ILE A 58 -2.63 1.65 -5.74
C ILE A 58 -2.49 0.22 -6.28
N LEU A 59 -1.25 -0.26 -6.49
CA LEU A 59 -0.96 -1.47 -7.27
C LEU A 59 -0.46 -2.66 -6.44
N HIS A 60 -0.25 -2.53 -5.11
CA HIS A 60 0.40 -3.59 -4.31
C HIS A 60 -0.28 -4.95 -4.45
N ASP A 61 -1.60 -5.00 -4.41
CA ASP A 61 -2.43 -6.20 -4.50
C ASP A 61 -2.87 -6.56 -5.93
N ILE A 62 -2.33 -5.88 -6.95
CA ILE A 62 -2.79 -6.04 -8.34
C ILE A 62 -2.61 -7.48 -8.87
N GLY A 63 -1.68 -8.23 -8.28
CA GLY A 63 -1.41 -9.63 -8.64
C GLY A 63 -2.48 -10.63 -8.23
N ILE A 64 -3.36 -10.27 -7.32
CA ILE A 64 -4.33 -11.19 -6.70
C ILE A 64 -5.25 -11.86 -7.73
N LYS A 65 -5.69 -11.11 -8.76
CA LYS A 65 -6.57 -11.63 -9.82
C LYS A 65 -5.87 -12.71 -10.66
N GLU A 66 -4.61 -12.48 -11.02
CA GLU A 66 -3.80 -13.46 -11.74
C GLU A 66 -3.40 -14.65 -10.85
N ALA A 67 -3.10 -14.39 -9.57
CA ALA A 67 -2.82 -15.45 -8.60
C ALA A 67 -3.99 -16.45 -8.50
N VAL A 68 -5.21 -15.94 -8.35
CA VAL A 68 -6.41 -16.79 -8.33
C VAL A 68 -6.63 -17.48 -9.67
N ARG A 69 -6.46 -16.77 -10.79
CA ARG A 69 -6.67 -17.34 -12.13
C ARG A 69 -5.69 -18.46 -12.47
N LYS A 70 -4.38 -18.29 -12.15
CA LYS A 70 -3.31 -19.21 -12.56
C LYS A 70 -3.04 -20.31 -11.52
N HIS A 71 -3.14 -19.96 -10.24
CA HIS A 71 -2.72 -20.83 -9.13
C HIS A 71 -3.88 -21.28 -8.25
N HIS A 72 -5.12 -20.86 -8.56
CA HIS A 72 -6.32 -21.14 -7.76
C HIS A 72 -6.17 -20.77 -6.28
N SER A 73 -5.35 -19.75 -5.99
CA SER A 73 -5.00 -19.31 -4.63
C SER A 73 -4.73 -17.80 -4.60
N SER A 74 -5.14 -17.17 -3.50
CA SER A 74 -4.78 -15.80 -3.17
C SER A 74 -3.62 -15.72 -2.16
N ASP A 75 -2.81 -16.76 -2.05
CA ASP A 75 -1.62 -16.77 -1.19
C ASP A 75 -0.65 -15.65 -1.59
N SER A 76 -0.05 -14.99 -0.59
CA SER A 76 0.83 -13.83 -0.77
C SER A 76 1.97 -14.09 -1.75
N ARG A 77 2.57 -15.28 -1.74
CA ARG A 77 3.66 -15.64 -2.67
C ARG A 77 3.25 -15.58 -4.14
N PHE A 78 1.99 -15.94 -4.46
CA PHE A 78 1.48 -15.86 -5.83
C PHE A 78 1.10 -14.44 -6.21
N GLN A 79 0.62 -13.64 -5.25
CA GLN A 79 0.37 -12.22 -5.46
C GLN A 79 1.68 -11.48 -5.79
N GLU A 80 2.74 -11.72 -5.00
CA GLU A 80 4.09 -11.17 -5.22
C GLU A 80 4.68 -11.63 -6.56
N MET A 81 4.42 -12.88 -6.98
CA MET A 81 4.89 -13.42 -8.27
C MET A 81 4.20 -12.76 -9.46
N GLU A 82 2.89 -12.59 -9.41
CA GLU A 82 2.09 -12.11 -10.55
C GLU A 82 1.96 -10.58 -10.60
N GLY A 83 2.06 -9.91 -9.47
CA GLY A 83 1.84 -8.48 -9.33
C GLY A 83 2.73 -7.59 -10.22
N PRO A 84 4.05 -7.80 -10.24
CA PRO A 84 4.96 -6.93 -10.99
C PRO A 84 4.65 -6.80 -12.48
N ALA A 85 4.30 -7.90 -13.15
CA ALA A 85 3.98 -7.90 -14.57
C ALA A 85 2.69 -7.11 -14.88
N VAL A 86 1.66 -7.27 -14.04
CA VAL A 86 0.40 -6.54 -14.19
C VAL A 86 0.59 -5.06 -13.87
N ALA A 87 1.30 -4.75 -12.77
CA ALA A 87 1.60 -3.38 -12.38
C ALA A 87 2.35 -2.64 -13.50
N ARG A 88 3.38 -3.27 -14.09
CA ARG A 88 4.14 -2.72 -15.21
C ARG A 88 3.25 -2.40 -16.40
N SER A 89 2.41 -3.35 -16.83
CA SER A 89 1.53 -3.16 -17.98
C SER A 89 0.56 -2.00 -17.80
N ILE A 90 0.02 -1.81 -16.59
CA ILE A 90 -0.85 -0.67 -16.27
C ILE A 90 -0.06 0.64 -16.35
N MET A 91 1.12 0.70 -15.75
CA MET A 91 1.95 1.90 -15.69
C MET A 91 2.49 2.30 -17.08
N GLU A 92 2.87 1.33 -17.92
CA GLU A 92 3.26 1.58 -19.31
C GLU A 92 2.14 2.25 -20.09
N GLY A 93 0.91 1.77 -19.94
CA GLY A 93 -0.29 2.37 -20.54
C GLY A 93 -0.60 3.79 -20.05
N CYS A 94 -0.02 4.18 -18.90
CA CYS A 94 -0.15 5.52 -18.31
C CYS A 94 1.05 6.43 -18.57
N GLY A 95 2.10 5.95 -19.26
CA GLY A 95 3.29 6.72 -19.58
C GLY A 95 4.22 7.00 -18.39
N ILE A 96 4.17 6.15 -17.36
CA ILE A 96 5.05 6.27 -16.17
C ILE A 96 6.51 6.00 -16.56
N HIS A 97 7.43 6.78 -15.97
CA HIS A 97 8.87 6.64 -16.26
C HIS A 97 9.40 5.25 -15.86
N PRO A 98 10.25 4.59 -16.70
CA PRO A 98 10.76 3.24 -16.44
C PRO A 98 11.38 3.04 -15.06
N HIS A 99 12.18 4.00 -14.57
CA HIS A 99 12.81 3.93 -13.25
C HIS A 99 11.77 3.85 -12.10
N VAL A 100 10.70 4.63 -12.19
CA VAL A 100 9.58 4.59 -11.23
C VAL A 100 8.88 3.23 -11.32
N MET A 101 8.62 2.74 -12.54
CA MET A 101 7.99 1.42 -12.75
C MET A 101 8.82 0.29 -12.13
N ASP A 102 10.14 0.30 -12.31
CA ASP A 102 11.03 -0.73 -11.76
C ASP A 102 10.93 -0.79 -10.23
N ARG A 103 10.91 0.39 -9.58
CA ARG A 103 10.78 0.46 -8.13
C ARG A 103 9.40 0.03 -7.62
N VAL A 104 8.33 0.46 -8.28
CA VAL A 104 6.95 0.02 -7.96
C VAL A 104 6.83 -1.50 -8.11
N CYS A 105 7.34 -2.07 -9.22
CA CYS A 105 7.32 -3.51 -9.44
C CYS A 105 8.12 -4.28 -8.37
N PHE A 106 9.28 -3.75 -7.95
CA PHE A 106 10.05 -4.36 -6.86
C PHE A 106 9.24 -4.43 -5.58
N ILE A 107 8.64 -3.32 -5.17
CA ILE A 107 7.86 -3.28 -3.91
C ILE A 107 6.61 -4.16 -4.04
N THR A 108 5.86 -4.10 -5.14
CA THR A 108 4.69 -4.95 -5.40
C THR A 108 5.05 -6.44 -5.34
N GLY A 109 6.23 -6.82 -5.86
CA GLY A 109 6.71 -8.21 -5.81
C GLY A 109 7.25 -8.65 -4.45
N HIS A 110 7.25 -7.79 -3.43
CA HIS A 110 7.81 -8.12 -2.11
C HIS A 110 6.98 -7.55 -0.94
N HIS A 111 5.77 -7.04 -1.18
CA HIS A 111 5.04 -6.25 -0.18
C HIS A 111 4.59 -7.05 1.06
N HIS A 112 4.55 -8.37 0.98
CA HIS A 112 4.38 -9.27 2.12
C HIS A 112 5.70 -9.78 2.70
N THR A 113 6.82 -9.56 2.01
CA THR A 113 8.17 -10.00 2.42
C THR A 113 8.86 -8.87 3.20
N TYR A 114 8.44 -8.64 4.45
CA TYR A 114 8.84 -7.47 5.25
C TYR A 114 10.35 -7.36 5.52
N SER A 115 11.11 -8.45 5.38
CA SER A 115 12.58 -8.41 5.45
C SER A 115 13.24 -7.70 4.27
N LYS A 116 12.47 -7.41 3.22
CA LYS A 116 12.91 -6.69 2.02
C LYS A 116 12.62 -5.18 2.08
N ILE A 117 12.04 -4.68 3.17
CA ILE A 117 11.83 -3.24 3.34
C ILE A 117 13.20 -2.56 3.40
N ASP A 118 13.51 -1.74 2.39
CA ASP A 118 14.83 -1.13 2.15
C ASP A 118 14.78 0.40 2.03
N GLY A 119 13.60 0.99 2.18
CA GLY A 119 13.43 2.44 2.07
C GLY A 119 12.08 2.93 2.60
N PRO A 120 11.94 4.26 2.76
CA PRO A 120 10.74 4.86 3.32
C PRO A 120 9.51 4.71 2.40
N ASP A 121 9.70 4.62 1.10
CA ASP A 121 8.67 4.35 0.10
C ASP A 121 7.97 2.99 0.36
N PHE A 122 8.76 1.94 0.56
CA PHE A 122 8.25 0.62 0.91
C PHE A 122 7.68 0.58 2.34
N GLN A 123 8.36 1.23 3.29
CA GLN A 123 7.92 1.28 4.68
C GLN A 123 6.52 1.90 4.82
N ILE A 124 6.27 3.02 4.13
CA ILE A 124 4.97 3.71 4.18
C ILE A 124 3.85 2.86 3.56
N LEU A 125 4.12 2.17 2.44
CA LEU A 125 3.17 1.22 1.88
C LEU A 125 2.74 0.19 2.91
N VAL A 126 3.72 -0.46 3.57
CA VAL A 126 3.45 -1.54 4.53
C VAL A 126 2.63 -1.03 5.72
N GLU A 127 2.93 0.16 6.22
CA GLU A 127 2.15 0.77 7.31
C GLU A 127 0.72 1.10 6.89
N ALA A 128 0.55 1.67 5.68
CA ALA A 128 -0.77 1.98 5.14
C ALA A 128 -1.62 0.73 4.92
N ASP A 129 -1.03 -0.35 4.39
CA ASP A 129 -1.70 -1.64 4.20
C ASP A 129 -2.10 -2.26 5.55
N PHE A 130 -1.22 -2.24 6.55
CA PHE A 130 -1.57 -2.71 7.90
C PHE A 130 -2.73 -1.93 8.52
N LEU A 131 -2.79 -0.59 8.36
CA LEU A 131 -3.93 0.19 8.84
C LEU A 131 -5.24 -0.29 8.23
N VAL A 132 -5.26 -0.59 6.93
CA VAL A 132 -6.45 -1.10 6.26
C VAL A 132 -6.76 -2.54 6.68
N ASN A 133 -5.75 -3.40 6.79
CA ASN A 133 -5.92 -4.80 7.19
C ASN A 133 -6.48 -4.94 8.61
N ILE A 134 -6.11 -4.05 9.54
CA ILE A 134 -6.73 -3.98 10.87
C ILE A 134 -8.19 -3.54 10.75
N HIS A 135 -8.47 -2.49 9.97
CA HIS A 135 -9.83 -1.99 9.75
C HIS A 135 -10.75 -3.03 9.10
N GLU A 136 -10.24 -3.80 8.14
CA GLU A 136 -11.00 -4.83 7.43
C GLU A 136 -11.10 -6.16 8.18
N GLY A 137 -10.49 -6.26 9.37
CA GLY A 137 -10.58 -7.44 10.25
C GLY A 137 -9.67 -8.60 9.84
N TYR A 138 -8.72 -8.40 8.94
CA TYR A 138 -7.68 -9.41 8.65
C TYR A 138 -6.66 -9.52 9.78
N ILE A 139 -6.55 -8.47 10.59
CA ILE A 139 -5.76 -8.44 11.80
C ILE A 139 -6.72 -8.12 12.95
N THR A 140 -6.74 -8.97 13.97
CA THR A 140 -7.67 -8.79 15.09
C THR A 140 -7.27 -7.57 15.94
N PRO A 141 -8.23 -6.93 16.64
CA PRO A 141 -7.94 -5.81 17.55
C PRO A 141 -6.88 -6.13 18.60
N GLU A 142 -6.83 -7.37 19.08
CA GLU A 142 -5.87 -7.84 20.08
C GLU A 142 -4.44 -7.96 19.52
N ALA A 143 -4.31 -8.33 18.23
CA ALA A 143 -3.02 -8.46 17.55
C ALA A 143 -2.48 -7.11 17.06
N ALA A 144 -3.35 -6.14 16.79
CA ALA A 144 -3.01 -4.88 16.17
C ALA A 144 -1.92 -4.07 16.90
N PRO A 145 -1.91 -3.91 18.26
CA PRO A 145 -0.83 -3.22 18.96
C PRO A 145 0.55 -3.86 18.73
N SER A 146 0.61 -5.20 18.69
CA SER A 146 1.84 -5.94 18.44
C SER A 146 2.35 -5.74 17.03
N VAL A 147 1.45 -5.71 16.03
CA VAL A 147 1.76 -5.43 14.63
C VAL A 147 2.33 -4.02 14.49
N VAL A 148 1.66 -3.01 15.06
CA VAL A 148 2.13 -1.62 15.01
C VAL A 148 3.51 -1.48 15.69
N LYS A 149 3.69 -2.04 16.88
CA LYS A 149 4.99 -2.03 17.57
C LYS A 149 6.10 -2.68 16.73
N LYS A 150 5.80 -3.78 16.04
CA LYS A 150 6.78 -4.55 15.27
C LYS A 150 7.14 -3.90 13.95
N TYR A 151 6.16 -3.37 13.22
CA TYR A 151 6.33 -3.02 11.81
C TYR A 151 6.31 -1.52 11.53
N PHE A 152 5.67 -0.68 12.37
CA PHE A 152 5.61 0.75 12.11
C PHE A 152 6.90 1.46 12.50
N ARG A 153 7.39 2.30 11.61
CA ARG A 153 8.62 3.11 11.79
C ARG A 153 8.33 4.59 11.70
N THR A 154 7.39 5.01 10.82
CA THR A 154 7.08 6.42 10.63
C THR A 154 6.35 7.00 11.85
N SER A 155 6.58 8.29 12.12
CA SER A 155 5.87 9.00 13.19
C SER A 155 4.39 9.10 12.85
N THR A 156 4.10 9.54 11.63
CA THR A 156 2.73 9.75 11.14
C THR A 156 1.91 8.47 11.11
N GLY A 157 2.51 7.34 10.69
CA GLY A 157 1.82 6.05 10.69
C GLY A 157 1.45 5.58 12.09
N LYS A 158 2.36 5.77 13.07
CA LYS A 158 2.08 5.46 14.49
C LYS A 158 0.97 6.34 15.06
N ASP A 159 1.00 7.64 14.76
CA ASP A 159 -0.02 8.60 15.22
C ASP A 159 -1.40 8.28 14.62
N LEU A 160 -1.45 7.90 13.34
CA LEU A 160 -2.68 7.45 12.70
C LEU A 160 -3.22 6.16 13.34
N ALA A 161 -2.36 5.16 13.58
CA ALA A 161 -2.76 3.93 14.24
C ALA A 161 -3.32 4.20 15.66
N ALA A 162 -2.63 5.03 16.45
CA ALA A 162 -3.07 5.42 17.77
C ALA A 162 -4.43 6.14 17.75
N SER A 163 -4.64 7.02 16.79
CA SER A 163 -5.87 7.80 16.64
C SER A 163 -7.05 6.92 16.20
N LEU A 164 -6.84 6.06 15.21
CA LEU A 164 -7.88 5.21 14.63
C LEU A 164 -8.39 4.14 15.60
N TYR A 165 -7.49 3.60 16.41
CA TYR A 165 -7.80 2.47 17.30
C TYR A 165 -7.88 2.85 18.78
N GLY A 166 -7.85 4.14 19.11
CA GLY A 166 -8.05 4.65 20.47
C GLY A 166 -6.88 4.40 21.43
N TRP A 167 -5.69 4.04 20.94
CA TRP A 167 -4.54 3.75 21.78
C TRP A 167 -3.84 5.01 22.31
N ALA A 168 -4.14 6.19 21.75
CA ALA A 168 -3.57 7.47 22.18
C ALA A 168 -3.93 7.85 23.64
N ASN A 169 -4.98 7.26 24.21
CA ASN A 169 -5.46 7.58 25.56
C ASN A 169 -5.04 6.58 26.64
N ALA A 170 -4.38 5.47 26.27
CA ALA A 170 -3.97 4.46 27.26
C ALA A 170 -2.86 4.93 28.22
N GLY A 171 -2.21 6.06 27.92
CA GLY A 171 -1.15 6.65 28.76
C GLY A 171 -1.52 7.96 29.49
N LYS A 172 -2.73 8.51 29.28
CA LYS A 172 -3.17 9.78 29.88
C LYS A 172 -4.26 9.67 30.96
N SER A 173 -4.64 8.46 31.34
CA SER A 173 -5.66 8.23 32.38
C SER A 173 -5.06 7.90 33.76
N ALA A 174 -3.93 8.50 34.08
CA ALA A 174 -3.35 8.42 35.44
C ALA A 174 -2.62 9.74 35.74
N LEU A 175 -3.39 10.80 35.99
CA LEU A 175 -3.03 11.94 36.84
C LEU A 175 -4.29 12.48 37.50
#